data_a390d0ac0797f61ce7fe8e1311d11d35
#
_entry.id   a390d0ac0797f61ce7fe8e1311d11d35
#
_cell.length_a   1.000
_cell.length_b   1.000
_cell.length_c   1.000
_cell.angle_alpha   90.00
_cell.angle_beta   90.00
_cell.angle_gamma   90.00
#
_symmetry.space_group_name_H-M   'P 1'
#
loop_
_entity.id
_entity.type
_entity.pdbx_description
1 polymer ?
#
loop_
_entity_poly.entity_id
_entity_poly.type
_entity_poly.pdbx_seq_one_letter_code
_entity_poly.pdbx_strand_id
1 'polypeptide(L)'
;MAEIKTDIAIARAAAKKPIREIAAKLGIAEEDIVPYGHDKAKISAPFIKSLQXRPDGKLILVTAINPTPAGEGKTTTTVGLGDGLNRIGKRAAICIREASLGPNFGMKGGAAGGGYAQIVPMEDMNLHFTGDFHAITTAHNLLSAMIDNHIYWGNALEIDTRRVTWRRVMDMNDRALRGIVASLGGVANGYPRETGFDITVASEVMAILCLARDLADLEKRLGAIIVGYRRDKSAVYARDLKADGAMAVLLKDAMQPNLVQTLENNPAFVHGGPFANIAHGCNSVVATTTALKLADYVVTEAGFGADLGAEKFFDIKCRKAGLKPAATVIVATVRALKMNGGVAKDALGTEDVDAVTRGCANLGRHIENIRQFGVPATVAINHFVTDTDAEIEAIKAYVAELGEEAIVCRHWADGSAGIEELAHRVVALADSGASQFAPLYPDKMSLFDKIETVVKRIYRGAEATADKSVRDQLTAWEEAGYGDLPVCMAKTQYSFSTDPTLRGAPDGHTVHIREVRLSAGAGFVVAICGEIMTMPGLPSKPAAETIRLNADGEVEGLF
;
A
#
# COMPACT_ATOMS: atom_id res chain seq x y z
N MET A 1 13.99 28.56 22.35
CA MET A 1 13.56 27.30 21.76
C MET A 1 13.50 27.45 20.26
N ALA A 2 14.08 26.49 19.52
CA ALA A 2 14.01 26.53 18.06
C ALA A 2 12.58 26.32 17.62
N GLU A 3 12.14 27.07 16.63
CA GLU A 3 10.81 26.94 16.06
C GLU A 3 10.71 25.62 15.30
N ILE A 4 9.66 24.84 15.58
CA ILE A 4 9.42 23.58 14.85
C ILE A 4 8.80 23.93 13.51
N LYS A 5 9.47 23.57 12.42
CA LYS A 5 8.97 23.83 11.09
C LYS A 5 7.96 22.77 10.66
N THR A 6 6.98 23.19 9.87
CA THR A 6 6.01 22.25 9.29
C THR A 6 6.69 21.39 8.23
N ASP A 7 6.08 20.24 7.95
CA ASP A 7 6.63 19.36 6.91
C ASP A 7 6.73 20.07 5.56
N ILE A 8 5.71 20.87 5.20
CA ILE A 8 5.76 21.56 3.92
C ILE A 8 6.86 22.63 3.90
N ALA A 9 7.10 23.29 5.04
CA ALA A 9 8.18 24.29 5.12
C ALA A 9 9.54 23.62 4.95
N ILE A 10 9.73 22.46 5.59
CA ILE A 10 10.97 21.71 5.45
C ILE A 10 11.15 21.26 3.99
N ALA A 11 10.08 20.77 3.39
CA ALA A 11 10.13 20.30 2.00
C ALA A 11 10.46 21.44 1.04
N ARG A 12 9.88 22.64 1.25
CA ARG A 12 10.14 23.79 0.38
C ARG A 12 11.58 24.28 0.50
N ALA A 13 12.18 24.14 1.68
CA ALA A 13 13.56 24.58 1.90
C ALA A 13 14.58 23.58 1.37
N ALA A 14 14.15 22.46 0.83
CA ALA A 14 15.05 21.40 0.38
C ALA A 14 15.95 21.88 -0.75
N ALA A 15 17.22 21.49 -0.70
CA ALA A 15 18.18 21.76 -1.77
C ALA A 15 18.15 20.60 -2.75
N LYS A 16 17.16 20.62 -3.64
CA LYS A 16 16.97 19.54 -4.62
C LYS A 16 18.05 19.58 -5.70
N LYS A 17 18.49 18.40 -6.11
CA LYS A 17 19.37 18.25 -7.27
C LYS A 17 18.54 17.97 -8.50
N PRO A 18 19.02 18.35 -9.70
CA PRO A 18 18.31 17.94 -10.91
C PRO A 18 18.12 16.44 -10.94
N ILE A 19 16.95 16.00 -11.40
CA ILE A 19 16.62 14.58 -11.32
C ILE A 19 17.61 13.71 -12.10
N ARG A 20 18.23 14.24 -13.15
CA ARG A 20 19.23 13.47 -13.87
C ARG A 20 20.43 13.10 -13.00
N GLU A 21 20.75 13.94 -12.01
CA GLU A 21 21.85 13.64 -11.09
C GLU A 21 21.46 12.55 -10.10
N ILE A 22 20.21 12.53 -9.70
CA ILE A 22 19.69 11.45 -8.84
C ILE A 22 19.72 10.14 -9.61
N ALA A 23 19.28 10.16 -10.86
CA ALA A 23 19.34 8.98 -11.73
C ALA A 23 20.78 8.47 -11.87
N ALA A 24 21.73 9.39 -12.03
CA ALA A 24 23.14 9.02 -12.17
C ALA A 24 23.67 8.28 -10.96
N LYS A 25 23.16 8.58 -9.76
CA LYS A 25 23.57 7.84 -8.56
C LYS A 25 23.24 6.35 -8.65
N LEU A 26 22.21 6.01 -9.43
CA LEU A 26 21.82 4.61 -9.65
C LEU A 26 22.38 4.05 -10.97
N GLY A 27 23.25 4.81 -11.62
CA GLY A 27 23.81 4.37 -12.89
C GLY A 27 22.85 4.47 -14.06
N ILE A 28 21.84 5.33 -13.96
CA ILE A 28 20.87 5.52 -15.04
C ILE A 28 21.30 6.74 -15.86
N ALA A 29 21.53 6.51 -17.16
CA ALA A 29 21.91 7.59 -18.07
C ALA A 29 20.74 8.53 -18.33
N GLU A 30 21.05 9.76 -18.68
CA GLU A 30 20.03 10.76 -18.94
C GLU A 30 19.05 10.33 -20.04
N GLU A 31 19.54 9.64 -21.06
CA GLU A 31 18.66 9.18 -22.15
C GLU A 31 17.71 8.07 -21.71
N ASP A 32 17.92 7.48 -20.54
CA ASP A 32 17.09 6.38 -20.05
C ASP A 32 16.02 6.85 -19.05
N ILE A 33 15.94 8.15 -18.80
CA ILE A 33 14.83 8.70 -18.02
C ILE A 33 13.94 9.54 -18.93
N VAL A 34 12.70 9.72 -18.49
CA VAL A 34 11.73 10.57 -19.18
C VAL A 34 11.41 11.70 -18.19
N PRO A 35 12.01 12.89 -18.37
CA PRO A 35 11.83 13.96 -17.39
C PRO A 35 10.40 14.52 -17.35
N TYR A 36 9.94 14.84 -16.15
CA TYR A 36 8.70 15.57 -15.92
C TYR A 36 9.07 16.84 -15.17
N GLY A 37 9.78 17.73 -15.83
CA GLY A 37 10.34 18.91 -15.22
C GLY A 37 11.71 18.62 -14.62
N HIS A 38 12.14 19.46 -13.67
CA HIS A 38 13.50 19.35 -13.10
C HIS A 38 13.61 18.29 -12.01
N ASP A 39 12.53 18.01 -11.32
CA ASP A 39 12.56 17.28 -10.05
C ASP A 39 11.99 15.88 -10.11
N LYS A 40 11.40 15.48 -11.21
CA LYS A 40 10.72 14.19 -11.37
C LYS A 40 11.06 13.58 -12.70
N ALA A 41 11.12 12.27 -12.76
CA ALA A 41 11.27 11.58 -14.03
C ALA A 41 10.69 10.19 -13.93
N LYS A 42 10.36 9.62 -15.07
CA LYS A 42 10.03 8.20 -15.18
C LYS A 42 11.25 7.46 -15.72
N ILE A 43 11.33 6.18 -15.36
CA ILE A 43 12.38 5.31 -15.90
C ILE A 43 11.83 4.64 -17.16
N SER A 44 12.58 4.72 -18.25
CA SER A 44 12.05 4.25 -19.53
C SER A 44 11.90 2.73 -19.56
N ALA A 45 10.87 2.27 -20.25
CA ALA A 45 10.60 0.83 -20.35
C ALA A 45 11.74 0.06 -21.04
N PRO A 46 12.35 0.59 -22.14
CA PRO A 46 13.49 -0.13 -22.71
C PRO A 46 14.67 -0.30 -21.75
N PHE A 47 14.93 0.72 -20.94
CA PHE A 47 16.01 0.60 -19.95
C PHE A 47 15.68 -0.47 -18.92
N ILE A 48 14.45 -0.49 -18.42
CA ILE A 48 14.03 -1.49 -17.44
C ILE A 48 14.23 -2.90 -18.01
N LYS A 49 13.83 -3.09 -19.27
CA LYS A 49 14.00 -4.38 -19.91
C LYS A 49 15.47 -4.79 -19.97
N SER A 50 16.38 -3.83 -20.17
CA SER A 50 17.81 -4.12 -20.26
C SER A 50 18.41 -4.57 -18.93
N LEU A 51 17.72 -4.39 -17.81
CA LEU A 51 18.23 -4.71 -16.48
C LEU A 51 18.02 -6.16 -16.07
N GLN A 52 17.24 -6.90 -16.83
CA GLN A 52 16.78 -8.22 -16.40
C GLN A 52 17.88 -9.19 -16.00
N UNK A 53 18.95 -9.10 -16.45
CA UNK A 53 20.03 -9.93 -16.21
C UNK A 53 20.84 -9.57 -15.07
N ARG A 54 20.56 -8.49 -14.56
CA ARG A 54 21.41 -8.06 -13.44
C ARG A 54 21.00 -8.78 -12.17
N PRO A 55 21.94 -8.98 -11.22
CA PRO A 55 21.55 -9.57 -9.93
C PRO A 55 20.72 -8.58 -9.10
N ASP A 56 19.88 -9.12 -8.21
CA ASP A 56 19.07 -8.30 -7.32
C ASP A 56 19.83 -7.89 -6.07
N GLY A 57 19.57 -6.68 -5.61
CA GLY A 57 19.98 -6.25 -4.29
C GLY A 57 19.12 -6.93 -3.20
N LYS A 58 19.29 -6.47 -1.98
CA LYS A 58 18.56 -7.00 -0.81
C LYS A 58 17.30 -6.21 -0.58
N LEU A 59 16.18 -6.90 -0.45
CA LEU A 59 14.87 -6.27 -0.28
C LEU A 59 14.54 -6.22 1.21
N ILE A 60 14.22 -5.04 1.71
CA ILE A 60 13.91 -4.79 3.12
C ILE A 60 12.51 -4.24 3.21
N LEU A 61 11.65 -4.90 3.98
CA LEU A 61 10.28 -4.44 4.22
C LEU A 61 10.22 -3.64 5.51
N VAL A 62 9.62 -2.46 5.45
CA VAL A 62 9.26 -1.70 6.65
C VAL A 62 7.76 -1.87 6.85
N THR A 63 7.40 -2.37 8.01
CA THR A 63 6.01 -2.53 8.41
C THR A 63 5.85 -1.94 9.80
N ALA A 64 4.71 -2.18 10.45
CA ALA A 64 4.44 -1.52 11.71
C ALA A 64 3.45 -2.32 12.54
N ILE A 65 3.32 -1.94 13.81
CA ILE A 65 2.23 -2.42 14.64
C ILE A 65 0.89 -1.86 14.12
N ASN A 66 -0.23 -2.35 14.66
CA ASN A 66 -1.53 -1.85 14.20
C ASN A 66 -1.59 -0.33 14.35
N PRO A 67 -2.13 0.38 13.36
CA PRO A 67 -2.18 1.84 13.47
C PRO A 67 -3.10 2.29 14.60
N THR A 68 -2.75 3.42 15.18
CA THR A 68 -3.55 4.07 16.21
C THR A 68 -3.73 5.53 15.82
N PRO A 69 -4.68 6.24 16.47
CA PRO A 69 -4.78 7.69 16.22
C PRO A 69 -3.51 8.47 16.54
N ALA A 70 -2.61 7.89 17.35
CA ALA A 70 -1.33 8.55 17.66
C ALA A 70 -0.36 8.56 16.48
N GLY A 71 -0.53 7.60 15.54
CA GLY A 71 0.38 7.47 14.42
C GLY A 71 1.64 6.70 14.77
N GLU A 72 2.28 6.07 13.79
CA GLU A 72 3.47 5.24 14.01
C GLU A 72 4.67 5.71 13.20
N GLY A 73 4.45 6.45 12.11
CA GLY A 73 5.55 6.99 11.31
C GLY A 73 6.21 5.96 10.42
N LYS A 74 5.44 5.05 9.85
CA LYS A 74 6.01 4.00 9.00
C LYS A 74 6.71 4.57 7.76
N THR A 75 6.05 5.47 7.03
CA THR A 75 6.66 6.06 5.82
C THR A 75 7.86 6.91 6.19
N THR A 76 7.77 7.67 7.26
CA THR A 76 8.90 8.46 7.74
C THR A 76 10.09 7.56 8.03
N THR A 77 9.85 6.42 8.66
CA THR A 77 10.92 5.46 8.96
C THR A 77 11.47 4.82 7.68
N THR A 78 10.61 4.54 6.71
CA THR A 78 11.05 3.99 5.42
C THR A 78 12.02 4.95 4.74
N VAL A 79 11.65 6.22 4.68
CA VAL A 79 12.49 7.25 4.06
C VAL A 79 13.77 7.43 4.87
N GLY A 80 13.63 7.52 6.20
CA GLY A 80 14.79 7.68 7.07
C GLY A 80 15.78 6.55 6.94
N LEU A 81 15.29 5.32 6.85
CA LEU A 81 16.17 4.16 6.70
C LEU A 81 16.90 4.19 5.37
N GLY A 82 16.20 4.57 4.28
CA GLY A 82 16.88 4.72 3.00
C GLY A 82 18.00 5.74 3.05
N ASP A 83 17.74 6.87 3.68
CA ASP A 83 18.78 7.89 3.89
C ASP A 83 19.89 7.34 4.79
N GLY A 84 19.52 6.62 5.85
CA GLY A 84 20.51 6.07 6.76
C GLY A 84 21.44 5.05 6.11
N LEU A 85 20.89 4.22 5.23
CA LEU A 85 21.71 3.25 4.49
C LEU A 85 22.69 3.95 3.58
N ASN A 86 22.25 5.02 2.89
CA ASN A 86 23.17 5.79 2.06
C ASN A 86 24.21 6.49 2.91
N ARG A 87 23.82 7.00 4.09
CA ARG A 87 24.76 7.67 4.98
C ARG A 87 25.89 6.76 5.43
N ILE A 88 25.59 5.48 5.68
CA ILE A 88 26.65 4.53 6.09
C ILE A 88 27.39 3.92 4.90
N GLY A 89 27.22 4.49 3.72
CA GLY A 89 27.99 4.13 2.54
C GLY A 89 27.41 3.04 1.67
N LYS A 90 26.16 2.68 1.88
CA LYS A 90 25.51 1.66 1.06
C LYS A 90 24.77 2.32 -0.10
N ARG A 91 24.62 1.58 -1.19
CA ARG A 91 23.86 2.04 -2.34
C ARG A 91 22.42 1.57 -2.14
N ALA A 92 21.56 2.48 -1.73
CA ALA A 92 20.20 2.12 -1.35
C ALA A 92 19.18 3.01 -2.06
N ALA A 93 18.02 2.42 -2.37
CA ALA A 93 16.89 3.11 -2.96
C ALA A 93 15.63 2.80 -2.15
N ILE A 94 14.66 3.69 -2.26
CA ILE A 94 13.38 3.60 -1.53
C ILE A 94 12.28 3.36 -2.56
N CYS A 95 11.28 2.53 -2.22
CA CYS A 95 10.10 2.33 -3.05
C CYS A 95 8.87 2.52 -2.18
N ILE A 96 8.00 3.48 -2.53
CA ILE A 96 6.78 3.74 -1.77
C ILE A 96 5.61 4.01 -2.72
N ARG A 97 4.41 4.05 -2.12
CA ARG A 97 3.20 4.33 -2.88
C ARG A 97 3.01 5.83 -3.10
N GLU A 98 2.24 6.15 -4.14
CA GLU A 98 1.80 7.51 -4.42
C GLU A 98 0.53 7.80 -3.62
N ALA A 99 0.38 9.05 -3.17
CA ALA A 99 -0.76 9.44 -2.35
C ALA A 99 -2.02 9.67 -3.18
N SER A 100 -3.17 9.34 -2.61
CA SER A 100 -4.48 9.60 -3.20
C SER A 100 -4.98 10.99 -2.81
N LEU A 101 -5.65 11.68 -3.73
CA LEU A 101 -6.19 13.01 -3.46
C LEU A 101 -7.30 12.98 -2.41
N GLY A 102 -8.12 11.92 -2.39
CA GLY A 102 -9.24 11.87 -1.46
C GLY A 102 -8.81 12.02 -0.02
N PRO A 103 -7.94 11.15 0.49
CA PRO A 103 -7.45 11.30 1.86
C PRO A 103 -6.73 12.64 2.09
N ASN A 104 -5.98 13.13 1.10
CA ASN A 104 -5.25 14.39 1.29
C ASN A 104 -6.19 15.57 1.54
N PHE A 105 -7.35 15.57 0.90
CA PHE A 105 -8.32 16.64 1.07
C PHE A 105 -9.38 16.32 2.12
N GLY A 106 -9.37 15.09 2.64
CA GLY A 106 -10.32 14.63 3.65
C GLY A 106 -9.76 14.72 5.06
N MET A 107 -9.00 13.72 5.45
CA MET A 107 -8.54 13.58 6.84
C MET A 107 -7.07 13.92 7.03
N LYS A 108 -6.43 14.58 6.10
CA LYS A 108 -4.99 14.73 6.05
C LYS A 108 -4.30 13.39 5.80
N GLY A 109 -3.59 13.34 4.75
CA GLY A 109 -2.84 12.16 4.38
C GLY A 109 -1.49 12.58 3.85
N GLY A 110 -1.06 11.93 2.81
CA GLY A 110 0.23 12.19 2.21
C GLY A 110 1.09 10.97 2.34
N ALA A 111 2.04 10.83 1.44
CA ALA A 111 2.88 9.65 1.40
C ALA A 111 4.35 10.01 1.23
N ALA A 112 4.76 11.21 1.70
CA ALA A 112 6.10 11.70 1.46
C ALA A 112 7.02 11.60 2.68
N GLY A 113 6.52 11.08 3.80
CA GLY A 113 7.28 11.08 5.05
C GLY A 113 7.00 12.33 5.86
N GLY A 114 7.91 12.67 6.79
CA GLY A 114 7.72 13.83 7.62
C GLY A 114 9.03 14.28 8.25
N GLY A 115 9.01 15.52 8.77
CA GLY A 115 10.20 16.09 9.38
C GLY A 115 11.37 16.10 8.42
N TYR A 116 12.51 15.64 8.89
CA TYR A 116 13.72 15.60 8.08
C TYR A 116 13.90 14.27 7.35
N ALA A 117 12.87 13.43 7.32
CA ALA A 117 12.82 12.19 6.54
C ALA A 117 11.67 12.28 5.55
N GLN A 118 11.85 13.04 4.49
CA GLN A 118 10.84 13.27 3.47
C GLN A 118 11.39 13.03 2.07
N ILE A 119 10.47 12.71 1.18
CA ILE A 119 10.71 12.66 -0.26
C ILE A 119 10.17 13.96 -0.86
N VAL A 120 10.90 14.50 -1.80
CA VAL A 120 10.53 15.77 -2.45
C VAL A 120 10.54 15.59 -3.96
N PRO A 121 9.71 16.33 -4.70
CA PRO A 121 8.86 17.46 -4.29
C PRO A 121 7.54 16.98 -3.66
N MET A 122 7.35 17.34 -2.41
CA MET A 122 6.23 16.83 -1.62
C MET A 122 4.87 17.29 -2.17
N GLU A 123 4.77 18.56 -2.56
CA GLU A 123 3.51 19.10 -3.04
C GLU A 123 3.06 18.37 -4.32
N ASP A 124 3.99 18.17 -5.25
CA ASP A 124 3.65 17.48 -6.51
C ASP A 124 3.13 16.08 -6.23
N MET A 125 3.83 15.35 -5.34
CA MET A 125 3.43 13.97 -5.04
C MET A 125 2.08 13.89 -4.36
N ASN A 126 1.73 14.89 -3.58
CA ASN A 126 0.47 14.88 -2.85
C ASN A 126 -0.69 15.52 -3.63
N LEU A 127 -0.43 16.08 -4.79
CA LEU A 127 -1.45 16.71 -5.63
C LEU A 127 -1.46 16.02 -7.01
N HIS A 128 -0.81 16.63 -7.99
CA HIS A 128 -0.74 16.06 -9.35
C HIS A 128 0.72 15.73 -9.65
N PHE A 129 1.02 14.46 -9.61
CA PHE A 129 2.41 14.02 -9.68
C PHE A 129 2.88 13.90 -11.14
N THR A 130 2.64 12.76 -11.78
CA THR A 130 3.01 12.54 -13.18
C THR A 130 1.83 12.05 -14.03
N GLY A 131 0.64 12.03 -13.44
CA GLY A 131 -0.57 11.68 -14.17
C GLY A 131 -0.99 10.22 -14.06
N ASP A 132 -0.30 9.42 -13.25
CA ASP A 132 -0.61 8.00 -13.18
C ASP A 132 -2.03 7.75 -12.68
N PHE A 133 -2.47 8.48 -11.65
CA PHE A 133 -3.81 8.27 -11.11
C PHE A 133 -4.88 8.73 -12.08
N HIS A 134 -4.61 9.79 -12.82
CA HIS A 134 -5.52 10.20 -13.88
C HIS A 134 -5.64 9.11 -14.96
N ALA A 135 -4.50 8.52 -15.35
CA ALA A 135 -4.50 7.44 -16.34
C ALA A 135 -5.30 6.24 -15.85
N ILE A 136 -5.13 5.87 -14.58
CA ILE A 136 -5.86 4.74 -13.99
C ILE A 136 -7.36 5.04 -13.98
N THR A 137 -7.73 6.25 -13.53
CA THR A 137 -9.13 6.67 -13.49
C THR A 137 -9.74 6.59 -14.89
N THR A 138 -9.02 7.11 -15.88
CA THR A 138 -9.53 7.15 -17.24
C THR A 138 -9.67 5.75 -17.84
N ALA A 139 -8.67 4.88 -17.64
CA ALA A 139 -8.74 3.52 -18.15
C ALA A 139 -9.89 2.74 -17.50
N HIS A 140 -10.05 2.89 -16.19
CA HIS A 140 -11.13 2.25 -15.46
C HIS A 140 -12.49 2.68 -16.02
N ASN A 141 -12.66 3.99 -16.21
CA ASN A 141 -13.93 4.54 -16.65
C ASN A 141 -14.20 4.30 -18.13
N LEU A 142 -13.14 4.16 -18.94
CA LEU A 142 -13.33 3.72 -20.31
C LEU A 142 -14.02 2.37 -20.35
N LEU A 143 -13.55 1.44 -19.52
CA LEU A 143 -14.17 0.13 -19.46
C LEU A 143 -15.63 0.25 -19.02
N SER A 144 -15.91 1.08 -18.02
CA SER A 144 -17.29 1.31 -17.58
C SER A 144 -18.16 1.82 -18.71
N ALA A 145 -17.66 2.78 -19.48
CA ALA A 145 -18.40 3.35 -20.61
C ALA A 145 -18.62 2.29 -21.68
N MET A 146 -17.63 1.44 -21.93
CA MET A 146 -17.76 0.42 -22.97
C MET A 146 -18.77 -0.66 -22.58
N ILE A 147 -18.90 -0.95 -21.29
CA ILE A 147 -19.93 -1.90 -20.84
C ILE A 147 -21.32 -1.35 -21.17
N ASP A 148 -21.61 -0.13 -20.74
CA ASP A 148 -22.93 0.46 -20.98
C ASP A 148 -23.17 0.69 -22.47
N ASN A 149 -22.14 1.04 -23.22
CA ASN A 149 -22.25 1.22 -24.65
C ASN A 149 -22.58 -0.09 -25.35
N HIS A 150 -21.96 -1.18 -24.92
CA HIS A 150 -22.25 -2.51 -25.46
C HIS A 150 -23.70 -2.89 -25.23
N ILE A 151 -24.20 -2.64 -24.02
CA ILE A 151 -25.58 -2.93 -23.69
C ILE A 151 -26.53 -2.08 -24.56
N TYR A 152 -26.18 -0.81 -24.75
CA TYR A 152 -26.97 0.13 -25.54
C TYR A 152 -27.12 -0.35 -26.99
N TRP A 153 -26.04 -0.85 -27.59
CA TRP A 153 -26.02 -1.18 -29.01
C TRP A 153 -26.30 -2.66 -29.25
N GLY A 154 -27.20 -3.24 -28.49
CA GLY A 154 -27.72 -4.56 -28.77
C GLY A 154 -27.26 -5.66 -27.85
N ASN A 155 -26.26 -5.41 -27.03
CA ASN A 155 -25.83 -6.35 -25.98
C ASN A 155 -25.58 -7.75 -26.54
N ALA A 156 -24.75 -7.86 -27.58
CA ALA A 156 -24.49 -9.14 -28.23
C ALA A 156 -23.89 -10.18 -27.28
N LEU A 157 -23.15 -9.72 -26.26
CA LEU A 157 -22.57 -10.62 -25.26
C LEU A 157 -23.57 -11.09 -24.21
N GLU A 158 -24.80 -10.57 -24.26
CA GLU A 158 -25.87 -10.97 -23.36
C GLU A 158 -25.56 -10.69 -21.88
N ILE A 159 -24.95 -9.57 -21.61
CA ILE A 159 -24.66 -9.14 -20.24
C ILE A 159 -25.98 -8.98 -19.48
N ASP A 160 -26.08 -9.60 -18.32
CA ASP A 160 -27.23 -9.38 -17.44
C ASP A 160 -27.01 -8.05 -16.73
N THR A 161 -27.87 -7.06 -17.02
CA THR A 161 -27.70 -5.71 -16.47
C THR A 161 -27.78 -5.69 -14.95
N ARG A 162 -28.36 -6.73 -14.33
CA ARG A 162 -28.40 -6.85 -12.87
C ARG A 162 -27.09 -7.40 -12.30
N ARG A 163 -26.19 -7.89 -13.15
CA ARG A 163 -24.98 -8.58 -12.72
C ARG A 163 -23.71 -7.94 -13.25
N VAL A 164 -23.75 -6.65 -13.54
CA VAL A 164 -22.54 -5.88 -13.87
C VAL A 164 -21.81 -5.62 -12.57
N THR A 165 -20.56 -6.03 -12.51
CA THR A 165 -19.77 -5.89 -11.28
C THR A 165 -18.80 -4.72 -11.34
N TRP A 166 -18.65 -4.09 -12.49
CA TRP A 166 -17.69 -3.01 -12.71
C TRP A 166 -18.36 -1.66 -12.48
N ARG A 167 -17.79 -0.88 -11.55
CA ARG A 167 -18.33 0.43 -11.20
C ARG A 167 -17.51 1.51 -11.90
N ARG A 168 -17.73 2.77 -11.56
CA ARG A 168 -16.88 3.86 -12.00
C ARG A 168 -15.96 4.27 -10.87
N VAL A 169 -14.96 5.12 -11.16
CA VAL A 169 -14.07 5.59 -10.10
C VAL A 169 -13.79 7.07 -10.24
N MET A 170 -13.38 7.66 -9.13
CA MET A 170 -12.93 9.04 -9.08
C MET A 170 -11.99 9.17 -7.87
N ASP A 171 -10.93 9.98 -7.99
CA ASP A 171 -9.95 10.07 -6.92
C ASP A 171 -10.31 11.20 -5.95
N MET A 172 -11.43 11.03 -5.28
CA MET A 172 -11.91 11.98 -4.28
C MET A 172 -12.89 11.26 -3.36
N ASN A 173 -12.92 11.67 -2.10
CA ASN A 173 -13.90 11.16 -1.15
C ASN A 173 -15.25 11.81 -1.43
N ASP A 174 -16.26 11.01 -1.76
CA ASP A 174 -17.57 11.55 -2.08
C ASP A 174 -18.66 10.52 -1.81
N ARG A 175 -19.21 10.54 -0.59
CA ARG A 175 -20.23 9.56 -0.22
C ARG A 175 -21.50 9.62 -1.07
N ALA A 176 -21.75 10.76 -1.70
CA ALA A 176 -22.94 10.89 -2.53
C ALA A 176 -22.91 9.99 -3.75
N LEU A 177 -21.72 9.53 -4.14
CA LEU A 177 -21.55 8.70 -5.33
C LEU A 177 -21.51 7.21 -5.02
N ARG A 178 -21.67 6.80 -3.77
CA ARG A 178 -21.64 5.37 -3.42
C ARG A 178 -22.70 4.55 -4.16
N GLY A 179 -23.89 5.14 -4.34
CA GLY A 179 -24.94 4.48 -5.10
C GLY A 179 -25.64 5.49 -5.96
N ILE A 180 -25.73 5.21 -7.26
CA ILE A 180 -26.42 6.09 -8.21
C ILE A 180 -27.23 5.25 -9.17
N VAL A 181 -28.09 5.92 -9.93
CA VAL A 181 -28.74 5.31 -11.08
C VAL A 181 -28.13 5.94 -12.33
N ALA A 182 -27.49 5.12 -13.14
CA ALA A 182 -26.88 5.59 -14.39
C ALA A 182 -27.91 5.56 -15.51
N SER A 183 -27.68 6.35 -16.54
CA SER A 183 -28.44 6.36 -17.80
C SER A 183 -29.83 6.96 -17.68
N LEU A 184 -30.03 7.87 -16.72
CA LEU A 184 -31.28 8.61 -16.65
C LEU A 184 -31.35 9.63 -17.80
N GLY A 185 -32.56 10.05 -18.16
CA GLY A 185 -32.77 11.08 -19.16
C GLY A 185 -33.39 10.57 -20.45
N GLY A 186 -33.93 9.38 -20.45
CA GLY A 186 -34.66 8.84 -21.58
C GLY A 186 -33.86 7.81 -22.38
N VAL A 187 -34.53 7.26 -23.39
CA VAL A 187 -34.00 6.15 -24.18
C VAL A 187 -32.64 6.45 -24.82
N ALA A 188 -32.42 7.70 -25.17
CA ALA A 188 -31.15 8.05 -25.82
C ALA A 188 -29.94 7.86 -24.92
N ASN A 189 -30.14 7.83 -23.60
CA ASN A 189 -29.05 7.71 -22.65
C ASN A 189 -28.77 6.26 -22.21
N GLY A 190 -29.57 5.33 -22.63
CA GLY A 190 -29.31 3.91 -22.35
C GLY A 190 -30.34 3.28 -21.42
N TYR A 191 -29.93 2.24 -20.73
CA TYR A 191 -30.79 1.44 -19.85
C TYR A 191 -30.47 1.82 -18.40
N PRO A 192 -31.39 2.46 -17.70
CA PRO A 192 -31.12 2.84 -16.30
C PRO A 192 -30.77 1.60 -15.47
N ARG A 193 -29.71 1.72 -14.69
CA ARG A 193 -29.33 0.65 -13.79
C ARG A 193 -28.61 1.25 -12.58
N GLU A 194 -28.73 0.53 -11.48
CA GLU A 194 -28.06 0.94 -10.24
C GLU A 194 -26.58 0.63 -10.32
N THR A 195 -25.75 1.56 -9.91
CA THR A 195 -24.29 1.40 -9.90
C THR A 195 -23.72 2.39 -8.89
N GLY A 196 -22.46 2.78 -9.05
CA GLY A 196 -21.84 3.75 -8.15
C GLY A 196 -20.40 4.00 -8.53
N PHE A 197 -19.71 4.74 -7.64
CA PHE A 197 -18.29 5.05 -7.81
C PHE A 197 -17.50 4.51 -6.64
N ASP A 198 -16.33 3.99 -6.92
CA ASP A 198 -15.30 3.72 -5.91
C ASP A 198 -14.21 4.78 -6.04
N ILE A 199 -13.38 4.93 -5.01
CA ILE A 199 -12.22 5.80 -5.12
C ILE A 199 -11.16 5.11 -6.00
N THR A 200 -10.40 5.91 -6.74
CA THR A 200 -9.45 5.37 -7.73
C THR A 200 -8.51 4.33 -7.13
N VAL A 201 -8.04 4.54 -5.90
CA VAL A 201 -7.09 3.61 -5.28
C VAL A 201 -7.72 2.27 -4.89
N ALA A 202 -9.05 2.15 -4.99
CA ALA A 202 -9.74 0.88 -4.81
C ALA A 202 -9.98 0.14 -6.14
N SER A 203 -9.59 0.73 -7.26
CA SER A 203 -9.80 0.16 -8.58
C SER A 203 -8.95 -1.09 -8.78
N GLU A 204 -9.54 -2.10 -9.42
CA GLU A 204 -8.77 -3.26 -9.85
C GLU A 204 -7.69 -2.87 -10.87
N VAL A 205 -7.90 -1.82 -11.67
CA VAL A 205 -6.88 -1.33 -12.59
C VAL A 205 -5.66 -0.86 -11.82
N MET A 206 -5.86 -0.20 -10.67
CA MET A 206 -4.74 0.19 -9.82
C MET A 206 -3.95 -1.04 -9.36
N ALA A 207 -4.65 -2.07 -8.89
CA ALA A 207 -3.98 -3.29 -8.43
C ALA A 207 -3.25 -3.98 -9.59
N ILE A 208 -3.86 -3.99 -10.77
CA ILE A 208 -3.25 -4.60 -11.95
C ILE A 208 -1.96 -3.87 -12.32
N LEU A 209 -1.98 -2.54 -12.36
CA LEU A 209 -0.78 -1.78 -12.68
C LEU A 209 0.33 -2.09 -11.68
N CYS A 210 -0.03 -2.27 -10.41
CA CYS A 210 0.96 -2.53 -9.38
C CYS A 210 1.48 -3.97 -9.38
N LEU A 211 0.78 -4.91 -10.01
CA LEU A 211 1.22 -6.30 -10.05
C LEU A 211 1.78 -6.73 -11.40
N ALA A 212 1.54 -5.95 -12.44
CA ALA A 212 2.02 -6.26 -13.79
C ALA A 212 3.54 -6.11 -13.87
N ARG A 213 4.17 -6.94 -14.67
CA ARG A 213 5.61 -6.94 -14.83
C ARG A 213 6.09 -6.08 -15.99
N ASP A 214 5.26 -5.94 -17.01
CA ASP A 214 5.58 -5.15 -18.21
C ASP A 214 4.30 -4.85 -18.97
N LEU A 215 4.41 -4.16 -20.10
CA LEU A 215 3.23 -3.75 -20.86
C LEU A 215 2.43 -4.94 -21.39
N ALA A 216 3.10 -6.01 -21.82
CA ALA A 216 2.39 -7.18 -22.31
C ALA A 216 1.57 -7.84 -21.18
N ASP A 217 2.18 -7.96 -20.00
CA ASP A 217 1.50 -8.51 -18.84
C ASP A 217 0.35 -7.60 -18.41
N LEU A 218 0.56 -6.28 -18.48
CA LEU A 218 -0.49 -5.32 -18.15
C LEU A 218 -1.72 -5.55 -19.04
N GLU A 219 -1.52 -5.62 -20.34
CA GLU A 219 -2.65 -5.79 -21.28
C GLU A 219 -3.34 -7.11 -21.05
N LYS A 220 -2.59 -8.19 -20.82
CA LYS A 220 -3.17 -9.50 -20.56
C LYS A 220 -4.05 -9.46 -19.31
N ARG A 221 -3.55 -8.84 -18.23
CA ARG A 221 -4.31 -8.74 -16.98
C ARG A 221 -5.55 -7.88 -17.15
N LEU A 222 -5.44 -6.78 -17.89
CA LEU A 222 -6.61 -5.91 -18.15
C LEU A 222 -7.69 -6.69 -18.87
N GLY A 223 -7.31 -7.52 -19.86
CA GLY A 223 -8.27 -8.31 -20.59
C GLY A 223 -8.96 -9.36 -19.74
N ALA A 224 -8.32 -9.80 -18.66
CA ALA A 224 -8.87 -10.81 -17.77
C ALA A 224 -9.82 -10.24 -16.70
N ILE A 225 -10.01 -8.93 -16.64
CA ILE A 225 -10.97 -8.33 -15.72
C ILE A 225 -12.37 -8.89 -16.04
N ILE A 226 -13.09 -9.32 -15.00
CA ILE A 226 -14.49 -9.71 -15.15
C ILE A 226 -15.35 -8.47 -14.96
N VAL A 227 -16.16 -8.15 -15.94
CA VAL A 227 -17.00 -6.94 -15.90
C VAL A 227 -18.42 -7.23 -15.45
N GLY A 228 -18.84 -8.48 -15.52
CA GLY A 228 -20.18 -8.88 -15.16
C GLY A 228 -20.44 -10.29 -15.64
N TYR A 229 -21.69 -10.68 -15.56
CA TYR A 229 -22.09 -12.06 -15.88
C TYR A 229 -23.32 -12.07 -16.79
N ARG A 230 -23.44 -13.14 -17.55
CA ARG A 230 -24.64 -13.40 -18.33
C ARG A 230 -25.71 -14.03 -17.43
N ARG A 231 -26.93 -14.18 -17.97
CA ARG A 231 -27.99 -14.81 -17.19
C ARG A 231 -27.68 -16.27 -16.84
N ASP A 232 -26.88 -16.93 -17.66
CA ASP A 232 -26.47 -18.32 -17.36
C ASP A 232 -25.29 -18.32 -16.37
N LYS A 233 -24.90 -17.15 -15.86
CA LYS A 233 -23.85 -16.92 -14.86
C LYS A 233 -22.43 -17.11 -15.39
N SER A 234 -22.26 -17.26 -16.70
CA SER A 234 -20.92 -17.26 -17.28
C SER A 234 -20.36 -15.84 -17.29
N ALA A 235 -19.04 -15.72 -17.10
CA ALA A 235 -18.39 -14.43 -16.96
C ALA A 235 -18.21 -13.73 -18.30
N VAL A 236 -18.29 -12.40 -18.26
CA VAL A 236 -17.92 -11.56 -19.40
C VAL A 236 -16.66 -10.80 -19.00
N TYR A 237 -15.68 -10.79 -19.88
CA TYR A 237 -14.36 -10.21 -19.61
C TYR A 237 -14.15 -8.93 -20.39
N ALA A 238 -13.24 -8.10 -19.90
CA ALA A 238 -12.89 -6.87 -20.62
C ALA A 238 -12.41 -7.16 -22.05
N ARG A 239 -11.69 -8.27 -22.26
CA ARG A 239 -11.26 -8.65 -23.60
C ARG A 239 -12.41 -8.99 -24.52
N ASP A 240 -13.53 -9.48 -23.98
CA ASP A 240 -14.73 -9.75 -24.79
C ASP A 240 -15.30 -8.46 -25.35
N LEU A 241 -15.14 -7.35 -24.62
CA LEU A 241 -15.54 -6.01 -25.08
C LEU A 241 -14.45 -5.36 -25.93
N LYS A 242 -13.30 -6.01 -26.06
CA LYS A 242 -12.14 -5.48 -26.78
C LYS A 242 -11.64 -4.17 -26.18
N ALA A 243 -11.74 -4.05 -24.86
CA ALA A 243 -11.34 -2.83 -24.16
C ALA A 243 -9.88 -2.84 -23.72
N ASP A 244 -9.28 -4.01 -23.61
CA ASP A 244 -7.96 -4.17 -23.03
C ASP A 244 -6.88 -3.38 -23.79
N GLY A 245 -6.95 -3.34 -25.12
CA GLY A 245 -5.95 -2.61 -25.89
C GLY A 245 -5.98 -1.12 -25.62
N ALA A 246 -7.18 -0.51 -25.65
CA ALA A 246 -7.30 0.93 -25.41
C ALA A 246 -6.93 1.27 -23.98
N MET A 247 -7.32 0.41 -23.02
CA MET A 247 -6.94 0.64 -21.64
C MET A 247 -5.41 0.62 -21.49
N ALA A 248 -4.75 -0.32 -22.15
CA ALA A 248 -3.28 -0.39 -22.09
C ALA A 248 -2.63 0.87 -22.69
N VAL A 249 -3.19 1.40 -23.76
CA VAL A 249 -2.70 2.65 -24.35
C VAL A 249 -2.78 3.79 -23.35
N LEU A 250 -3.91 3.91 -22.65
CA LEU A 250 -4.08 4.95 -21.64
C LEU A 250 -3.08 4.81 -20.48
N LEU A 251 -2.67 3.57 -20.19
CA LEU A 251 -1.78 3.29 -19.06
C LEU A 251 -0.32 3.18 -19.43
N LYS A 252 0.02 3.34 -20.71
CA LYS A 252 1.38 3.07 -21.19
C LYS A 252 2.43 3.85 -20.40
N ASP A 253 2.28 5.16 -20.30
CA ASP A 253 3.26 5.98 -19.61
C ASP A 253 3.18 5.78 -18.09
N ALA A 254 1.96 5.55 -17.57
CA ALA A 254 1.78 5.31 -16.14
C ALA A 254 2.49 4.04 -15.67
N MET A 255 2.74 3.09 -16.56
CA MET A 255 3.40 1.84 -16.21
C MET A 255 4.87 2.04 -15.87
N GLN A 256 5.49 3.12 -16.32
CA GLN A 256 6.88 3.42 -16.00
C GLN A 256 6.96 4.01 -14.59
N PRO A 257 7.87 3.52 -13.72
CA PRO A 257 7.94 4.02 -12.35
C PRO A 257 8.55 5.42 -12.28
N ASN A 258 8.14 6.16 -11.26
CA ASN A 258 8.57 7.54 -11.05
C ASN A 258 9.77 7.59 -10.12
N LEU A 259 10.74 8.43 -10.46
CA LEU A 259 11.94 8.65 -9.67
C LEU A 259 11.88 10.06 -9.09
N VAL A 260 12.13 10.18 -7.78
CA VAL A 260 12.27 11.44 -7.06
C VAL A 260 13.44 11.29 -6.08
N GLN A 261 13.54 12.19 -5.12
CA GLN A 261 14.68 12.19 -4.20
C GLN A 261 14.24 12.49 -2.77
N THR A 262 15.06 12.06 -1.82
CA THR A 262 14.86 12.44 -0.44
C THR A 262 15.44 13.84 -0.20
N LEU A 263 15.17 14.42 0.99
CA LEU A 263 15.78 15.68 1.38
C LEU A 263 17.32 15.62 1.32
N GLU A 264 17.89 14.43 1.48
CA GLU A 264 19.33 14.23 1.45
C GLU A 264 19.82 13.78 0.08
N ASN A 265 18.99 13.94 -0.94
CA ASN A 265 19.31 13.69 -2.35
C ASN A 265 19.58 12.22 -2.66
N ASN A 266 18.89 11.32 -1.97
CA ASN A 266 18.96 9.90 -2.27
C ASN A 266 17.76 9.48 -3.12
N PRO A 267 17.92 8.45 -3.96
CA PRO A 267 16.87 8.10 -4.92
C PRO A 267 15.68 7.39 -4.26
N ALA A 268 14.50 7.74 -4.73
CA ALA A 268 13.26 7.11 -4.29
C ALA A 268 12.34 6.91 -5.49
N PHE A 269 11.73 5.72 -5.56
CA PHE A 269 10.72 5.40 -6.55
C PHE A 269 9.34 5.49 -5.90
N VAL A 270 8.43 6.20 -6.56
CA VAL A 270 7.06 6.38 -6.08
C VAL A 270 6.14 5.92 -7.22
N HIS A 271 5.40 4.83 -7.01
CA HIS A 271 4.68 4.24 -8.13
C HIS A 271 3.51 3.39 -7.66
N GLY A 272 2.30 3.79 -8.06
CA GLY A 272 1.08 3.10 -7.70
C GLY A 272 0.66 3.37 -6.27
N GLY A 273 -0.59 3.06 -5.96
CA GLY A 273 -1.09 3.32 -4.61
C GLY A 273 -2.35 2.57 -4.26
N PRO A 274 -2.37 1.23 -4.40
CA PRO A 274 -3.59 0.49 -4.06
C PRO A 274 -3.85 0.56 -2.56
N PHE A 275 -5.14 0.68 -2.18
CA PHE A 275 -5.52 0.66 -0.77
C PHE A 275 -5.16 -0.69 -0.14
N ALA A 276 -4.76 -0.66 1.13
CA ALA A 276 -4.33 -1.86 1.84
C ALA A 276 -5.47 -2.61 2.51
N ASN A 277 -6.65 -2.01 2.61
CA ASN A 277 -7.77 -2.69 3.26
C ASN A 277 -8.73 -3.36 2.28
N ILE A 278 -8.52 -3.20 0.97
CA ILE A 278 -9.32 -3.93 -0.02
C ILE A 278 -8.45 -4.45 -1.17
N ALA A 279 -7.23 -3.98 -1.29
CA ALA A 279 -6.27 -4.47 -2.26
C ALA A 279 -4.99 -4.81 -1.50
N HIS A 280 -3.89 -4.98 -2.22
CA HIS A 280 -2.68 -5.51 -1.56
C HIS A 280 -1.81 -4.45 -0.90
N GLY A 281 -2.07 -3.17 -1.14
CA GLY A 281 -1.45 -2.11 -0.34
C GLY A 281 0.03 -1.88 -0.52
N CYS A 282 0.58 -2.25 -1.67
CA CYS A 282 2.01 -2.15 -1.94
C CYS A 282 2.27 -1.36 -3.20
N ASN A 283 3.42 -0.68 -3.26
CA ASN A 283 3.82 -0.05 -4.52
C ASN A 283 4.09 -1.13 -5.57
N SER A 284 4.37 -0.69 -6.79
CA SER A 284 4.36 -1.60 -7.93
C SER A 284 5.51 -2.61 -7.93
N VAL A 285 5.25 -3.75 -8.55
CA VAL A 285 6.27 -4.74 -8.84
C VAL A 285 7.36 -4.12 -9.73
N VAL A 286 6.96 -3.33 -10.72
CA VAL A 286 7.94 -2.71 -11.64
C VAL A 286 8.91 -1.82 -10.87
N ALA A 287 8.41 -0.98 -9.97
CA ALA A 287 9.31 -0.10 -9.19
C ALA A 287 10.25 -0.91 -8.32
N THR A 288 9.72 -1.91 -7.62
CA THR A 288 10.55 -2.71 -6.72
C THR A 288 11.59 -3.53 -7.46
N THR A 289 11.20 -4.20 -8.54
CA THR A 289 12.17 -5.01 -9.29
C THR A 289 13.21 -4.14 -9.99
N THR A 290 12.81 -2.97 -10.49
CA THR A 290 13.77 -2.05 -11.09
C THR A 290 14.78 -1.57 -10.04
N ALA A 291 14.29 -1.17 -8.87
CA ALA A 291 15.19 -0.72 -7.80
C ALA A 291 16.17 -1.81 -7.39
N LEU A 292 15.68 -3.06 -7.30
CA LEU A 292 16.55 -4.18 -6.91
C LEU A 292 17.68 -4.42 -7.91
N LYS A 293 17.46 -4.10 -9.20
CA LYS A 293 18.52 -4.23 -10.22
C LYS A 293 19.50 -3.08 -10.15
N LEU A 294 19.14 -1.96 -9.52
CA LEU A 294 19.94 -0.74 -9.56
C LEU A 294 20.63 -0.43 -8.23
N ALA A 295 20.16 -0.98 -7.14
CA ALA A 295 20.70 -0.68 -5.81
C ALA A 295 21.04 -1.97 -5.08
N ASP A 296 21.96 -1.86 -4.11
CA ASP A 296 22.34 -3.03 -3.30
C ASP A 296 21.33 -3.32 -2.21
N TYR A 297 20.61 -2.28 -1.76
CA TYR A 297 19.56 -2.42 -0.75
C TYR A 297 18.36 -1.61 -1.20
N VAL A 298 17.18 -2.20 -1.09
CA VAL A 298 15.93 -1.53 -1.45
C VAL A 298 15.01 -1.59 -0.24
N VAL A 299 14.57 -0.42 0.21
CA VAL A 299 13.65 -0.28 1.35
C VAL A 299 12.27 -0.02 0.79
N THR A 300 11.31 -0.85 1.14
CA THR A 300 9.94 -0.67 0.70
C THR A 300 9.00 -0.83 1.88
N GLU A 301 7.73 -0.52 1.68
CA GLU A 301 6.76 -0.61 2.76
C GLU A 301 5.45 -1.19 2.25
N ALA A 302 4.57 -1.56 3.19
CA ALA A 302 3.24 -2.05 2.90
C ALA A 302 2.26 -1.31 3.79
N GLY A 303 1.02 -1.18 3.36
CA GLY A 303 0.04 -0.36 4.07
C GLY A 303 -0.39 -0.92 5.41
N PHE A 304 -0.70 -0.03 6.35
CA PHE A 304 -1.20 -0.38 7.68
C PHE A 304 -0.20 -1.24 8.46
N GLY A 305 -0.68 -2.09 9.34
CA GLY A 305 0.19 -2.92 10.18
C GLY A 305 0.58 -4.23 9.53
N ALA A 306 1.41 -4.97 10.23
CA ALA A 306 1.96 -6.20 9.67
C ALA A 306 0.90 -7.27 9.44
N ASP A 307 -0.20 -7.24 10.18
CA ASP A 307 -1.26 -8.22 10.00
C ASP A 307 -2.02 -8.04 8.68
N LEU A 308 -2.03 -6.84 8.11
CA LEU A 308 -2.63 -6.60 6.81
C LEU A 308 -1.56 -6.40 5.75
N GLY A 309 -0.80 -5.33 5.87
CA GLY A 309 0.13 -4.95 4.82
C GLY A 309 1.25 -5.93 4.61
N ALA A 310 1.93 -6.33 5.69
CA ALA A 310 3.05 -7.26 5.52
C ALA A 310 2.58 -8.62 5.00
N GLU A 311 1.46 -9.11 5.53
CA GLU A 311 0.92 -10.38 5.07
C GLU A 311 0.62 -10.33 3.58
N LYS A 312 0.00 -9.24 3.11
CA LYS A 312 -0.30 -9.09 1.69
C LYS A 312 0.96 -8.90 0.84
N PHE A 313 1.93 -8.18 1.37
CA PHE A 313 3.22 -8.04 0.70
C PHE A 313 3.83 -9.41 0.45
N PHE A 314 3.87 -10.25 1.48
CA PHE A 314 4.47 -11.57 1.38
C PHE A 314 3.61 -12.52 0.53
N ASP A 315 2.32 -12.60 0.82
CA ASP A 315 1.46 -13.61 0.21
C ASP A 315 0.95 -13.22 -1.17
N ILE A 316 0.92 -11.93 -1.50
CA ILE A 316 0.44 -11.50 -2.81
C ILE A 316 1.59 -10.99 -3.66
N LYS A 317 2.25 -9.90 -3.24
CA LYS A 317 3.27 -9.28 -4.09
C LYS A 317 4.50 -10.17 -4.25
N CYS A 318 5.07 -10.66 -3.17
CA CYS A 318 6.26 -11.48 -3.26
C CYS A 318 5.98 -12.81 -3.93
N ARG A 319 4.84 -13.43 -3.61
CA ARG A 319 4.43 -14.68 -4.27
C ARG A 319 4.36 -14.51 -5.78
N LYS A 320 3.67 -13.47 -6.24
CA LYS A 320 3.44 -13.28 -7.67
C LYS A 320 4.69 -12.85 -8.43
N ALA A 321 5.54 -12.05 -7.79
CA ALA A 321 6.70 -11.47 -8.47
C ALA A 321 7.99 -12.24 -8.21
N GLY A 322 7.95 -13.28 -7.38
CA GLY A 322 9.16 -14.04 -7.06
C GLY A 322 10.16 -13.27 -6.22
N LEU A 323 9.68 -12.32 -5.42
CA LEU A 323 10.56 -11.52 -4.57
C LEU A 323 10.91 -12.29 -3.30
N LYS A 324 12.13 -12.06 -2.81
CA LYS A 324 12.65 -12.75 -1.61
C LYS A 324 13.16 -11.74 -0.61
N PRO A 325 12.30 -11.28 0.30
CA PRO A 325 12.72 -10.27 1.28
C PRO A 325 13.86 -10.80 2.15
N ALA A 326 14.82 -9.92 2.42
CA ALA A 326 16.00 -10.29 3.20
C ALA A 326 15.86 -9.92 4.68
N ALA A 327 15.05 -8.92 5.00
CA ALA A 327 14.87 -8.46 6.37
C ALA A 327 13.60 -7.65 6.48
N THR A 328 13.08 -7.53 7.70
CA THR A 328 11.90 -6.73 7.99
C THR A 328 12.18 -5.81 9.16
N VAL A 329 11.68 -4.58 9.08
CA VAL A 329 11.70 -3.62 10.17
C VAL A 329 10.26 -3.42 10.63
N ILE A 330 10.00 -3.58 11.93
CA ILE A 330 8.68 -3.37 12.50
C ILE A 330 8.72 -2.05 13.29
N VAL A 331 7.98 -1.06 12.83
CA VAL A 331 7.96 0.25 13.48
C VAL A 331 6.97 0.24 14.63
N ALA A 332 7.39 0.77 15.77
CA ALA A 332 6.54 0.96 16.93
C ALA A 332 6.82 2.33 17.52
N THR A 333 5.86 2.86 18.26
CA THR A 333 6.04 4.08 19.03
C THR A 333 5.59 3.85 20.45
N VAL A 334 6.21 4.57 21.38
CA VAL A 334 5.75 4.54 22.77
C VAL A 334 4.27 4.91 22.83
N ARG A 335 3.88 5.95 22.10
CA ARG A 335 2.49 6.43 22.14
C ARG A 335 1.51 5.36 21.66
N ALA A 336 1.82 4.70 20.55
CA ALA A 336 0.92 3.66 20.03
C ALA A 336 0.85 2.45 20.97
N LEU A 337 1.97 2.09 21.59
CA LEU A 337 1.96 0.98 22.54
C LEU A 337 1.19 1.33 23.81
N LYS A 338 1.27 2.58 24.26
CA LYS A 338 0.42 3.00 25.39
C LYS A 338 -1.06 2.86 25.05
N MET A 339 -1.47 3.26 23.84
CA MET A 339 -2.86 3.10 23.42
C MET A 339 -3.26 1.63 23.40
N ASN A 340 -2.38 0.78 22.91
CA ASN A 340 -2.62 -0.66 22.95
C ASN A 340 -2.67 -1.19 24.38
N GLY A 341 -2.07 -0.50 25.31
CA GLY A 341 -2.11 -0.83 26.73
C GLY A 341 -3.25 -0.18 27.49
N GLY A 342 -4.15 0.52 26.78
CA GLY A 342 -5.36 1.05 27.40
C GLY A 342 -5.36 2.54 27.69
N VAL A 343 -4.31 3.28 27.32
CA VAL A 343 -4.24 4.72 27.58
C VAL A 343 -5.02 5.49 26.52
N ALA A 344 -5.82 6.46 26.96
CA ALA A 344 -6.59 7.30 26.04
C ALA A 344 -5.66 8.28 25.31
N LYS A 345 -6.06 8.70 24.12
CA LYS A 345 -5.24 9.57 23.29
C LYS A 345 -4.81 10.84 24.01
N ASP A 346 -5.70 11.44 24.81
CA ASP A 346 -5.40 12.69 25.49
C ASP A 346 -4.51 12.54 26.73
N ALA A 347 -4.17 11.30 27.13
CA ALA A 347 -3.31 11.02 28.27
C ALA A 347 -1.93 10.50 27.86
N LEU A 348 -1.60 10.54 26.58
CA LEU A 348 -0.34 9.93 26.10
C LEU A 348 0.92 10.67 26.54
N GLY A 349 0.80 11.94 26.93
CA GLY A 349 1.95 12.72 27.37
C GLY A 349 2.49 12.36 28.74
N THR A 350 1.75 11.59 29.54
CA THR A 350 2.14 11.20 30.88
C THR A 350 2.84 9.85 30.85
N GLU A 351 3.98 9.74 31.53
CA GLU A 351 4.70 8.47 31.60
C GLU A 351 3.82 7.37 32.15
N ASP A 352 3.84 6.20 31.49
CA ASP A 352 3.07 5.04 31.94
C ASP A 352 3.78 3.77 31.44
N VAL A 353 4.77 3.34 32.21
CA VAL A 353 5.56 2.17 31.84
C VAL A 353 4.71 0.89 31.81
N ASP A 354 3.78 0.76 32.77
CA ASP A 354 2.94 -0.43 32.79
C ASP A 354 2.06 -0.54 31.55
N ALA A 355 1.53 0.59 31.07
CA ALA A 355 0.72 0.57 29.86
C ALA A 355 1.56 0.21 28.64
N VAL A 356 2.80 0.71 28.55
CA VAL A 356 3.71 0.33 27.48
C VAL A 356 3.93 -1.17 27.49
N THR A 357 4.20 -1.74 28.67
CA THR A 357 4.44 -3.18 28.80
C THR A 357 3.22 -3.99 28.36
N ARG A 358 2.03 -3.58 28.79
CA ARG A 358 0.80 -4.26 28.34
C ARG A 358 0.63 -4.17 26.83
N GLY A 359 0.88 -2.98 26.28
CA GLY A 359 0.72 -2.74 24.84
C GLY A 359 1.72 -3.50 24.01
N CYS A 360 2.85 -3.87 24.58
CA CYS A 360 3.86 -4.65 23.86
C CYS A 360 3.34 -6.01 23.40
N ALA A 361 2.22 -6.50 23.94
CA ALA A 361 1.61 -7.71 23.41
C ALA A 361 1.26 -7.56 21.94
N ASN A 362 0.84 -6.36 21.50
CA ASN A 362 0.58 -6.10 20.09
C ASN A 362 1.86 -6.25 19.27
N LEU A 363 2.95 -5.63 19.72
CA LEU A 363 4.24 -5.71 19.04
C LEU A 363 4.73 -7.16 18.98
N GLY A 364 4.61 -7.88 20.09
CA GLY A 364 5.05 -9.27 20.14
C GLY A 364 4.32 -10.17 19.16
N ARG A 365 3.01 -9.95 19.01
CA ARG A 365 2.23 -10.70 18.03
C ARG A 365 2.74 -10.43 16.62
N HIS A 366 3.05 -9.17 16.30
CA HIS A 366 3.57 -8.85 14.97
C HIS A 366 4.95 -9.47 14.73
N ILE A 367 5.81 -9.50 15.76
CA ILE A 367 7.11 -10.15 15.62
C ILE A 367 6.92 -11.63 15.30
N GLU A 368 6.04 -12.31 16.05
CA GLU A 368 5.76 -13.72 15.81
C GLU A 368 5.21 -13.95 14.41
N ASN A 369 4.36 -13.05 13.94
CA ASN A 369 3.76 -13.19 12.61
C ASN A 369 4.80 -13.10 11.51
N ILE A 370 5.74 -12.15 11.62
CA ILE A 370 6.81 -12.03 10.62
C ILE A 370 7.67 -13.29 10.61
N ARG A 371 7.96 -13.86 11.78
CA ARG A 371 8.74 -15.09 11.83
C ARG A 371 8.10 -16.23 11.07
N GLN A 372 6.78 -16.29 11.00
CA GLN A 372 6.10 -17.36 10.27
C GLN A 372 6.43 -17.35 8.78
N PHE A 373 6.83 -16.19 8.25
CA PHE A 373 7.23 -16.08 6.84
C PHE A 373 8.70 -16.39 6.62
N GLY A 374 9.47 -16.64 7.69
CA GLY A 374 10.87 -17.00 7.57
C GLY A 374 11.82 -15.83 7.36
N VAL A 375 11.37 -14.61 7.60
CA VAL A 375 12.17 -13.41 7.37
C VAL A 375 12.66 -12.86 8.70
N PRO A 376 13.96 -12.56 8.85
CA PRO A 376 14.45 -11.98 10.11
C PRO A 376 13.92 -10.55 10.28
N ALA A 377 13.72 -10.15 11.54
CA ALA A 377 13.11 -8.87 11.85
C ALA A 377 13.88 -8.12 12.92
N THR A 378 13.76 -6.82 12.91
CA THR A 378 14.21 -5.95 13.99
C THR A 378 13.12 -4.91 14.23
N VAL A 379 13.17 -4.23 15.37
CA VAL A 379 12.15 -3.26 15.76
C VAL A 379 12.76 -1.86 15.74
N ALA A 380 12.05 -0.92 15.11
CA ALA A 380 12.42 0.48 15.13
C ALA A 380 11.46 1.23 16.05
N ILE A 381 11.99 1.86 17.09
CA ILE A 381 11.19 2.72 17.97
C ILE A 381 11.30 4.13 17.42
N ASN A 382 10.21 4.62 16.82
CA ASN A 382 10.17 5.96 16.26
C ASN A 382 9.97 6.95 17.42
N HIS A 383 11.00 7.72 17.73
CA HIS A 383 11.07 8.52 18.95
C HIS A 383 10.21 9.79 18.86
N PHE A 384 9.46 10.05 19.93
CA PHE A 384 8.73 11.30 20.14
C PHE A 384 9.28 12.00 21.37
N VAL A 385 9.19 13.33 21.37
CA VAL A 385 9.80 14.14 22.42
C VAL A 385 9.24 13.81 23.83
N THR A 386 7.99 13.34 23.91
CA THR A 386 7.38 12.98 25.20
C THR A 386 7.76 11.58 25.68
N ASP A 387 8.47 10.80 24.89
CA ASP A 387 8.88 9.44 25.31
C ASP A 387 9.90 9.54 26.45
N THR A 388 9.73 8.72 27.48
CA THR A 388 10.70 8.70 28.57
C THR A 388 11.65 7.52 28.39
N ASP A 389 12.82 7.64 29.02
CA ASP A 389 13.80 6.54 28.97
C ASP A 389 13.23 5.24 29.55
N ALA A 390 12.45 5.34 30.62
CA ALA A 390 11.88 4.15 31.24
C ALA A 390 10.90 3.45 30.29
N GLU A 391 10.11 4.24 29.55
CA GLU A 391 9.16 3.67 28.59
C GLU A 391 9.91 2.97 27.44
N ILE A 392 10.97 3.61 26.95
CA ILE A 392 11.78 3.06 25.88
C ILE A 392 12.44 1.76 26.34
N GLU A 393 13.01 1.76 27.56
CA GLU A 393 13.65 0.57 28.08
C GLU A 393 12.68 -0.59 28.26
N ALA A 394 11.42 -0.31 28.59
CA ALA A 394 10.42 -1.35 28.70
C ALA A 394 10.20 -2.06 27.34
N ILE A 395 10.18 -1.28 26.26
CA ILE A 395 10.05 -1.86 24.92
C ILE A 395 11.27 -2.68 24.58
N LYS A 396 12.46 -2.16 24.83
CA LYS A 396 13.70 -2.87 24.52
C LYS A 396 13.78 -4.20 25.29
N ALA A 397 13.41 -4.19 26.57
CA ALA A 397 13.43 -5.41 27.37
C ALA A 397 12.45 -6.44 26.84
N TYR A 398 11.25 -6.02 26.49
CA TYR A 398 10.24 -6.92 25.96
C TYR A 398 10.72 -7.59 24.66
N VAL A 399 11.26 -6.77 23.76
CA VAL A 399 11.73 -7.26 22.46
C VAL A 399 12.91 -8.20 22.63
N ALA A 400 13.81 -7.87 23.57
CA ALA A 400 14.98 -8.73 23.84
C ALA A 400 14.55 -10.10 24.34
N GLU A 401 13.49 -10.19 25.13
CA GLU A 401 13.00 -11.48 25.60
C GLU A 401 12.50 -12.36 24.46
N LEU A 402 12.08 -11.73 23.35
CA LEU A 402 11.67 -12.47 22.16
C LEU A 402 12.85 -12.78 21.23
N GLY A 403 14.06 -12.44 21.64
CA GLY A 403 15.25 -12.72 20.84
C GLY A 403 15.53 -11.74 19.73
N GLU A 404 14.90 -10.56 19.77
CA GLU A 404 15.11 -9.54 18.76
C GLU A 404 15.67 -8.28 19.40
N GLU A 405 15.98 -7.29 18.57
CA GLU A 405 16.55 -6.03 19.02
C GLU A 405 15.64 -4.88 18.64
N ALA A 406 15.43 -3.93 19.57
CA ALA A 406 14.70 -2.71 19.30
C ALA A 406 15.67 -1.54 19.33
N ILE A 407 15.60 -0.66 18.35
CA ILE A 407 16.54 0.44 18.16
C ILE A 407 15.77 1.74 18.12
N VAL A 408 16.20 2.71 18.92
CA VAL A 408 15.59 4.03 18.94
C VAL A 408 16.01 4.81 17.70
N CYS A 409 15.04 5.41 17.03
CA CYS A 409 15.29 6.14 15.79
C CYS A 409 14.78 7.57 15.92
N ARG A 410 15.63 8.55 15.59
CA ARG A 410 15.32 9.97 15.67
C ARG A 410 15.43 10.67 14.32
N HIS A 411 15.06 9.96 13.27
CA HIS A 411 15.16 10.48 11.91
C HIS A 411 14.20 11.63 11.63
N TRP A 412 13.07 11.70 12.35
CA TRP A 412 12.15 12.82 12.14
C TRP A 412 12.85 14.14 12.45
N ALA A 413 13.59 14.20 13.54
CA ALA A 413 14.26 15.43 13.96
C ALA A 413 15.65 15.58 13.35
N ASP A 414 16.37 14.49 13.16
CA ASP A 414 17.79 14.51 12.86
C ASP A 414 18.15 13.96 11.48
N GLY A 415 17.16 13.55 10.68
CA GLY A 415 17.45 12.97 9.38
C GLY A 415 18.21 11.66 9.50
N SER A 416 19.09 11.40 8.54
CA SER A 416 19.82 10.14 8.50
C SER A 416 20.75 9.94 9.71
N ALA A 417 21.23 11.03 10.29
CA ALA A 417 22.08 10.89 11.49
C ALA A 417 21.32 10.23 12.64
N GLY A 418 20.00 10.37 12.66
CA GLY A 418 19.20 9.82 13.74
C GLY A 418 18.83 8.36 13.58
N ILE A 419 19.30 7.68 12.52
CA ILE A 419 18.85 6.32 12.23
C ILE A 419 20.01 5.41 11.80
N GLU A 420 21.25 5.84 12.00
CA GLU A 420 22.42 5.06 11.58
C GLU A 420 22.47 3.69 12.25
N GLU A 421 22.13 3.61 13.52
CA GLU A 421 22.19 2.34 14.24
C GLU A 421 21.23 1.31 13.60
N LEU A 422 20.03 1.74 13.26
CA LEU A 422 19.09 0.85 12.58
C LEU A 422 19.62 0.45 11.21
N ALA A 423 20.25 1.39 10.48
CA ALA A 423 20.81 1.08 9.17
C ALA A 423 21.85 -0.02 9.27
N HIS A 424 22.77 0.08 10.25
CA HIS A 424 23.76 -0.97 10.45
C HIS A 424 23.11 -2.32 10.80
N ARG A 425 22.09 -2.30 11.65
CA ARG A 425 21.41 -3.52 12.04
C ARG A 425 20.73 -4.18 10.85
N VAL A 426 20.07 -3.38 10.01
CA VAL A 426 19.37 -3.90 8.84
C VAL A 426 20.36 -4.52 7.85
N VAL A 427 21.51 -3.88 7.64
CA VAL A 427 22.54 -4.45 6.77
C VAL A 427 23.01 -5.80 7.32
N ALA A 428 23.26 -5.88 8.63
CA ALA A 428 23.70 -7.13 9.23
C ALA A 428 22.67 -8.23 9.04
N LEU A 429 21.39 -7.93 9.24
CA LEU A 429 20.33 -8.91 9.03
C LEU A 429 20.22 -9.33 7.57
N ALA A 430 20.21 -8.36 6.67
CA ALA A 430 20.02 -8.66 5.25
C ALA A 430 21.19 -9.46 4.68
N ASP A 431 22.41 -9.15 5.13
CA ASP A 431 23.61 -9.82 4.63
C ASP A 431 23.86 -11.16 5.30
N SER A 432 23.16 -11.46 6.41
CA SER A 432 23.39 -12.70 7.15
C SER A 432 23.03 -13.96 6.38
N GLY A 433 22.13 -13.83 5.39
CA GLY A 433 21.63 -14.99 4.68
C GLY A 433 20.63 -15.80 5.48
N ALA A 434 20.14 -15.26 6.60
CA ALA A 434 19.22 -16.00 7.47
C ALA A 434 17.81 -16.10 6.91
N SER A 435 17.43 -15.22 5.98
CA SER A 435 16.07 -15.22 5.46
C SER A 435 15.81 -16.49 4.66
N GLN A 436 14.71 -17.16 5.00
CA GLN A 436 14.21 -18.32 4.27
C GLN A 436 12.74 -18.08 3.97
N PHE A 437 12.50 -16.98 3.25
CA PHE A 437 11.14 -16.54 2.98
C PHE A 437 10.32 -17.62 2.29
N ALA A 438 9.10 -17.81 2.78
CA ALA A 438 8.08 -18.63 2.13
C ALA A 438 6.73 -18.00 2.40
N PRO A 439 5.82 -18.02 1.41
CA PRO A 439 4.45 -17.59 1.68
C PRO A 439 3.79 -18.46 2.73
N LEU A 440 2.71 -17.95 3.32
CA LEU A 440 2.03 -18.61 4.43
C LEU A 440 1.34 -19.91 4.02
N TYR A 441 0.95 -20.03 2.78
CA TYR A 441 0.21 -21.21 2.30
C TYR A 441 0.60 -21.48 0.84
N PRO A 442 0.46 -22.75 0.40
CA PRO A 442 0.78 -23.09 -0.99
C PRO A 442 -0.36 -22.67 -1.93
N ASP A 443 -0.02 -22.51 -3.21
CA ASP A 443 -0.99 -22.13 -4.23
C ASP A 443 -2.17 -23.09 -4.29
N LYS A 444 -1.95 -24.38 -4.09
CA LYS A 444 -2.97 -25.41 -4.30
C LYS A 444 -3.95 -25.58 -3.15
N MET A 445 -3.71 -24.94 -2.02
CA MET A 445 -4.67 -25.00 -0.91
C MET A 445 -6.00 -24.41 -1.37
N SER A 446 -7.14 -24.93 -0.85
CA SER A 446 -8.44 -24.37 -1.24
C SER A 446 -8.57 -22.92 -0.80
N LEU A 447 -9.40 -22.16 -1.49
CA LEU A 447 -9.55 -20.73 -1.19
C LEU A 447 -10.02 -20.52 0.25
N PHE A 448 -11.01 -21.28 0.71
CA PHE A 448 -11.47 -21.10 2.09
C PHE A 448 -10.38 -21.47 3.09
N ASP A 449 -9.61 -22.52 2.81
CA ASP A 449 -8.51 -22.90 3.71
C ASP A 449 -7.42 -21.84 3.74
N LYS A 450 -7.18 -21.16 2.63
CA LYS A 450 -6.23 -20.02 2.62
C LYS A 450 -6.73 -18.92 3.55
N ILE A 451 -8.02 -18.58 3.45
CA ILE A 451 -8.63 -17.60 4.34
C ILE A 451 -8.46 -18.02 5.79
N GLU A 452 -8.79 -19.28 6.09
CA GLU A 452 -8.70 -19.77 7.45
C GLU A 452 -7.28 -19.80 7.96
N THR A 453 -6.31 -20.08 7.09
CA THR A 453 -4.90 -20.05 7.46
C THR A 453 -4.48 -18.66 7.94
N VAL A 454 -4.88 -17.61 7.19
CA VAL A 454 -4.57 -16.24 7.60
C VAL A 454 -5.26 -15.91 8.93
N VAL A 455 -6.54 -16.29 9.06
CA VAL A 455 -7.30 -16.02 10.29
C VAL A 455 -6.64 -16.67 11.50
N LYS A 456 -6.26 -17.93 11.38
CA LYS A 456 -5.70 -18.67 12.51
C LYS A 456 -4.26 -18.30 12.80
N ARG A 457 -3.44 -18.17 11.78
CA ARG A 457 -2.00 -18.01 11.98
C ARG A 457 -1.57 -16.56 12.16
N ILE A 458 -2.27 -15.61 11.54
CA ILE A 458 -1.89 -14.20 11.61
C ILE A 458 -2.78 -13.44 12.60
N TYR A 459 -4.09 -13.64 12.52
CA TYR A 459 -5.02 -12.92 13.40
C TYR A 459 -5.25 -13.65 14.72
N ARG A 460 -4.84 -14.91 14.82
CA ARG A 460 -5.02 -15.78 15.99
C ARG A 460 -6.49 -15.95 16.34
N GLY A 461 -7.35 -15.90 15.34
CA GLY A 461 -8.76 -16.26 15.52
C GLY A 461 -8.92 -17.76 15.67
N ALA A 462 -10.05 -18.16 16.26
CA ALA A 462 -10.36 -19.57 16.43
C ALA A 462 -10.81 -20.19 15.10
N GLU A 463 -11.54 -19.43 14.29
CA GLU A 463 -12.05 -19.95 13.03
C GLU A 463 -12.51 -18.81 12.12
N ALA A 464 -12.61 -19.12 10.83
CA ALA A 464 -13.32 -18.28 9.88
C ALA A 464 -14.68 -18.92 9.62
N THR A 465 -15.72 -18.09 9.47
CA THR A 465 -17.05 -18.58 9.11
C THR A 465 -17.55 -17.84 7.89
N ALA A 466 -18.46 -18.47 7.16
CA ALA A 466 -19.06 -17.87 5.98
C ALA A 466 -20.39 -18.56 5.70
N ASP A 467 -21.34 -17.77 5.18
CA ASP A 467 -22.61 -18.36 4.75
C ASP A 467 -22.39 -19.33 3.59
N LYS A 468 -23.35 -20.23 3.41
CA LYS A 468 -23.26 -21.21 2.32
C LYS A 468 -23.05 -20.53 0.96
N SER A 469 -23.72 -19.40 0.71
CA SER A 469 -23.58 -18.70 -0.57
C SER A 469 -22.14 -18.27 -0.83
N VAL A 470 -21.43 -17.82 0.20
CA VAL A 470 -20.02 -17.43 0.06
C VAL A 470 -19.16 -18.65 -0.20
N ARG A 471 -19.38 -19.73 0.54
CA ARG A 471 -18.61 -20.95 0.34
C ARG A 471 -18.84 -21.55 -1.05
N ASP A 472 -20.09 -21.52 -1.52
CA ASP A 472 -20.40 -22.01 -2.86
C ASP A 472 -19.71 -21.15 -3.93
N GLN A 473 -19.66 -19.84 -3.71
CA GLN A 473 -18.97 -18.97 -4.67
C GLN A 473 -17.48 -19.30 -4.74
N LEU A 474 -16.84 -19.54 -3.59
CA LEU A 474 -15.42 -19.90 -3.59
C LEU A 474 -15.20 -21.21 -4.34
N THR A 475 -16.06 -22.20 -4.12
CA THR A 475 -15.97 -23.46 -4.83
C THR A 475 -16.15 -23.27 -6.34
N ALA A 476 -17.12 -22.43 -6.74
CA ALA A 476 -17.34 -22.14 -8.15
C ALA A 476 -16.10 -21.53 -8.80
N TRP A 477 -15.44 -20.61 -8.09
CA TRP A 477 -14.22 -20.01 -8.63
C TRP A 477 -13.10 -21.05 -8.75
N GLU A 478 -12.98 -21.95 -7.79
CA GLU A 478 -11.98 -23.02 -7.90
C GLU A 478 -12.25 -23.88 -9.14
N GLU A 479 -13.51 -24.22 -9.38
CA GLU A 479 -13.88 -25.01 -10.55
C GLU A 479 -13.63 -24.25 -11.84
N ALA A 480 -13.72 -22.93 -11.80
CA ALA A 480 -13.49 -22.10 -12.98
C ALA A 480 -11.99 -21.84 -13.24
N GLY A 481 -11.10 -22.38 -12.40
CA GLY A 481 -9.67 -22.26 -12.62
C GLY A 481 -8.97 -21.22 -11.77
N TYR A 482 -9.65 -20.64 -10.79
CA TYR A 482 -9.07 -19.57 -9.95
C TYR A 482 -8.61 -20.07 -8.58
N GLY A 483 -8.57 -21.38 -8.36
CA GLY A 483 -8.24 -21.92 -7.04
C GLY A 483 -6.81 -21.70 -6.59
N ASP A 484 -5.89 -21.40 -7.50
CA ASP A 484 -4.50 -21.16 -7.15
C ASP A 484 -4.23 -19.73 -6.69
N LEU A 485 -5.21 -18.82 -6.79
CA LEU A 485 -4.99 -17.42 -6.45
C LEU A 485 -4.82 -17.23 -4.95
N PRO A 486 -4.00 -16.26 -4.53
CA PRO A 486 -3.95 -15.89 -3.13
C PRO A 486 -5.21 -15.15 -2.69
N VAL A 487 -5.42 -15.07 -1.38
CA VAL A 487 -6.54 -14.33 -0.82
C VAL A 487 -6.07 -13.00 -0.26
N CYS A 488 -6.93 -11.99 -0.41
CA CYS A 488 -6.66 -10.63 0.03
C CYS A 488 -7.72 -10.30 1.08
N MET A 489 -7.31 -10.27 2.36
CA MET A 489 -8.25 -10.07 3.45
C MET A 489 -8.58 -8.60 3.61
N ALA A 490 -9.87 -8.28 3.59
CA ALA A 490 -10.36 -6.93 3.76
C ALA A 490 -11.03 -6.84 5.13
N LYS A 491 -10.36 -6.23 6.10
CA LYS A 491 -10.86 -6.09 7.46
C LYS A 491 -10.32 -4.80 8.07
N THR A 492 -10.80 -4.47 9.27
CA THR A 492 -10.31 -3.30 9.98
C THR A 492 -8.79 -3.36 10.17
N GLN A 493 -8.14 -2.22 10.01
CA GLN A 493 -6.69 -2.13 10.23
C GLN A 493 -6.32 -1.95 11.70
N TYR A 494 -7.31 -1.72 12.58
CA TYR A 494 -7.04 -1.31 13.95
C TYR A 494 -6.94 -2.46 14.95
N SER A 495 -7.18 -3.68 14.51
CA SER A 495 -7.18 -4.85 15.40
C SER A 495 -6.85 -6.11 14.62
N PHE A 496 -6.30 -7.11 15.32
CA PHE A 496 -6.18 -8.44 14.73
C PHE A 496 -7.56 -9.10 14.52
N SER A 497 -8.58 -8.63 15.25
CA SER A 497 -9.95 -9.12 15.11
C SER A 497 -10.69 -8.29 14.06
N THR A 498 -12.00 -8.49 13.97
CA THR A 498 -12.86 -7.63 13.15
C THR A 498 -13.52 -6.52 13.94
N ASP A 499 -13.21 -6.41 15.23
CA ASP A 499 -13.70 -5.35 16.10
C ASP A 499 -12.58 -4.31 16.27
N PRO A 500 -12.73 -3.12 15.68
CA PRO A 500 -11.64 -2.14 15.72
C PRO A 500 -11.30 -1.61 17.10
N THR A 501 -12.14 -1.88 18.10
CA THR A 501 -11.87 -1.42 19.46
C THR A 501 -11.02 -2.40 20.27
N LEU A 502 -10.82 -3.63 19.79
CA LEU A 502 -10.01 -4.62 20.51
C LEU A 502 -8.54 -4.41 20.24
N ARG A 503 -7.87 -3.70 21.13
CA ARG A 503 -6.45 -3.42 21.01
C ARG A 503 -5.63 -4.54 21.64
N GLY A 504 -4.30 -4.41 21.57
CA GLY A 504 -3.42 -5.41 22.13
C GLY A 504 -3.28 -6.61 21.22
N ALA A 505 -3.45 -7.79 21.77
CA ALA A 505 -3.29 -9.04 21.02
C ALA A 505 -4.48 -9.97 21.29
N PRO A 506 -5.66 -9.64 20.78
CA PRO A 506 -6.83 -10.52 20.99
C PRO A 506 -6.61 -11.86 20.29
N ASP A 507 -7.22 -12.91 20.83
CA ASP A 507 -7.18 -14.23 20.23
C ASP A 507 -8.50 -14.95 20.44
N GLY A 508 -8.66 -16.08 19.77
CA GLY A 508 -9.84 -16.93 19.95
C GLY A 508 -11.12 -16.40 19.35
N HIS A 509 -11.04 -15.25 18.67
CA HIS A 509 -12.23 -14.64 18.07
C HIS A 509 -12.61 -15.36 16.78
N THR A 510 -13.83 -15.14 16.32
CA THR A 510 -14.31 -15.64 15.03
C THR A 510 -14.22 -14.51 14.01
N VAL A 511 -13.75 -14.84 12.80
CA VAL A 511 -13.74 -13.90 11.69
C VAL A 511 -14.80 -14.36 10.70
N HIS A 512 -15.85 -13.56 10.53
CA HIS A 512 -16.93 -13.90 9.60
C HIS A 512 -16.65 -13.27 8.24
N ILE A 513 -16.67 -14.09 7.21
CA ILE A 513 -16.47 -13.63 5.83
C ILE A 513 -17.83 -13.29 5.27
N ARG A 514 -18.10 -11.99 5.19
CA ARG A 514 -19.40 -11.50 4.78
C ARG A 514 -19.63 -11.65 3.27
N GLU A 515 -18.57 -11.51 2.49
CA GLU A 515 -18.65 -11.44 1.04
C GLU A 515 -17.28 -11.79 0.46
N VAL A 516 -17.26 -12.35 -0.73
CA VAL A 516 -16.01 -12.54 -1.47
C VAL A 516 -16.15 -11.91 -2.85
N ARG A 517 -15.04 -11.41 -3.37
CA ARG A 517 -14.97 -10.81 -4.70
C ARG A 517 -13.77 -11.36 -5.44
N LEU A 518 -13.92 -11.57 -6.75
CA LEU A 518 -12.82 -12.06 -7.57
C LEU A 518 -12.24 -10.89 -8.37
N SER A 519 -10.98 -10.57 -8.11
CA SER A 519 -10.23 -9.62 -8.92
C SER A 519 -9.40 -10.44 -9.90
N ALA A 520 -10.05 -10.91 -10.96
CA ALA A 520 -9.46 -11.90 -11.86
C ALA A 520 -8.27 -11.34 -12.63
N GLY A 521 -8.31 -10.06 -12.98
CA GLY A 521 -7.18 -9.45 -13.69
C GLY A 521 -5.98 -9.22 -12.79
N ALA A 522 -6.23 -8.75 -11.57
CA ALA A 522 -5.15 -8.58 -10.59
C ALA A 522 -4.62 -9.93 -10.11
N GLY A 523 -5.49 -10.91 -10.00
CA GLY A 523 -5.08 -12.25 -9.62
C GLY A 523 -5.16 -12.51 -8.13
N PHE A 524 -6.23 -12.08 -7.47
CA PHE A 524 -6.47 -12.47 -6.08
C PHE A 524 -7.97 -12.48 -5.79
N VAL A 525 -8.31 -13.17 -4.71
CA VAL A 525 -9.68 -13.23 -4.21
C VAL A 525 -9.77 -12.37 -2.95
N VAL A 526 -10.70 -11.41 -2.95
CA VAL A 526 -10.89 -10.53 -1.80
C VAL A 526 -11.91 -11.17 -0.86
N ALA A 527 -11.55 -11.31 0.42
CA ALA A 527 -12.45 -11.82 1.45
C ALA A 527 -12.81 -10.66 2.38
N ILE A 528 -14.07 -10.26 2.37
CA ILE A 528 -14.52 -9.08 3.10
C ILE A 528 -15.05 -9.48 4.47
N CYS A 529 -14.44 -8.95 5.52
CA CYS A 529 -14.67 -9.32 6.91
C CYS A 529 -15.13 -8.10 7.70
N GLY A 530 -16.27 -7.55 7.34
CA GLY A 530 -16.79 -6.38 8.02
C GLY A 530 -17.15 -5.29 7.02
N GLU A 531 -17.28 -4.08 7.50
CA GLU A 531 -17.63 -2.96 6.65
C GLU A 531 -16.37 -2.36 6.05
N ILE A 532 -16.24 -2.47 4.75
CA ILE A 532 -15.09 -1.94 4.02
C ILE A 532 -15.58 -0.82 3.11
N MET A 533 -14.89 0.30 3.19
CA MET A 533 -15.32 1.49 2.48
C MET A 533 -14.47 1.69 1.23
N THR A 534 -15.09 1.56 0.06
CA THR A 534 -14.39 1.79 -1.21
C THR A 534 -14.71 3.17 -1.81
N MET A 535 -15.51 3.96 -1.11
CA MET A 535 -15.71 5.37 -1.43
C MET A 535 -15.86 6.12 -0.11
N PRO A 536 -14.75 6.54 0.49
CA PRO A 536 -14.81 7.27 1.77
C PRO A 536 -15.55 8.59 1.62
N GLY A 537 -16.18 9.04 2.70
CA GLY A 537 -16.78 10.36 2.71
C GLY A 537 -15.82 11.39 3.28
N LEU A 538 -16.11 12.66 3.03
CA LEU A 538 -15.37 13.72 3.70
C LEU A 538 -15.85 13.80 5.15
N PRO A 539 -14.94 14.09 6.09
CA PRO A 539 -15.35 14.27 7.49
C PRO A 539 -16.06 15.60 7.68
N SER A 540 -16.58 15.84 8.89
CA SER A 540 -17.31 17.08 9.16
C SER A 540 -16.44 18.33 8.97
N LYS A 541 -15.13 18.20 9.21
CA LYS A 541 -14.17 19.26 8.98
C LYS A 541 -13.06 18.72 8.09
N PRO A 542 -13.28 18.69 6.78
CA PRO A 542 -12.27 18.13 5.89
C PRO A 542 -11.04 19.04 5.80
N ALA A 543 -9.90 18.43 5.53
CA ALA A 543 -8.65 19.17 5.34
C ALA A 543 -8.80 20.22 4.23
N ALA A 544 -9.70 19.98 3.29
CA ALA A 544 -9.97 20.94 2.20
C ALA A 544 -10.32 22.33 2.72
N GLU A 545 -10.87 22.43 3.93
CA GLU A 545 -11.25 23.74 4.48
C GLU A 545 -10.05 24.60 4.83
N THR A 546 -8.89 24.00 5.05
CA THR A 546 -7.69 24.74 5.45
C THR A 546 -6.59 24.73 4.38
N ILE A 547 -6.77 23.94 3.32
CA ILE A 547 -5.81 23.94 2.20
C ILE A 547 -6.15 25.13 1.32
N ARG A 548 -5.14 25.97 1.02
CA ARG A 548 -5.39 27.19 0.23
C ARG A 548 -4.09 27.68 -0.39
N LEU A 549 -4.21 28.67 -1.24
CA LEU A 549 -3.04 29.36 -1.80
C LEU A 549 -2.79 30.65 -1.01
N ASN A 550 -1.51 30.93 -0.76
CA ASN A 550 -1.15 32.22 -0.18
C ASN A 550 -1.00 33.27 -1.29
N ALA A 551 -0.61 34.50 -0.90
CA ALA A 551 -0.51 35.61 -1.84
C ALA A 551 0.51 35.36 -2.96
N ASP A 552 1.49 34.52 -2.71
CA ASP A 552 2.53 34.18 -3.69
C ASP A 552 2.16 32.96 -4.55
N GLY A 553 0.97 32.41 -4.36
CA GLY A 553 0.53 31.24 -5.10
C GLY A 553 1.08 29.94 -4.56
N GLU A 554 1.63 29.93 -3.34
CA GLU A 554 2.12 28.71 -2.72
C GLU A 554 1.02 28.04 -1.91
N VAL A 555 1.06 26.72 -1.85
CA VAL A 555 0.05 25.94 -1.13
C VAL A 555 0.30 26.02 0.38
N GLU A 556 -0.76 26.27 1.13
CA GLU A 556 -0.75 26.19 2.60
C GLU A 556 -1.74 25.14 3.04
N GLY A 557 -1.47 24.55 4.19
CA GLY A 557 -2.39 23.57 4.79
C GLY A 557 -2.23 22.15 4.28
N LEU A 558 -1.28 21.93 3.41
CA LEU A 558 -1.03 20.60 2.86
C LEU A 558 0.11 19.94 3.65
N PHE A 559 -0.18 19.50 4.85
CA PHE A 559 0.75 18.79 5.79
C PHE A 559 2.17 19.36 5.97
#